data_74563407084c791d3e1f90a784687505
#
_entry.id   74563407084c791d3e1f90a784687505
#
_cell.length_a   1.000
_cell.length_b   1.000
_cell.length_c   1.000
_cell.angle_alpha   90.00
_cell.angle_beta   90.00
_cell.angle_gamma   90.00
#
_symmetry.space_group_name_H-M   'P 1'
#
loop_
_entity.id
_entity.type
_entity.pdbx_description
1 polymer ?
#
loop_
_entity_poly.entity_id
_entity_poly.type
_entity_poly.pdbx_seq_one_letter_code
_entity_poly.pdbx_strand_id
1 'polypeptide(L)'
;IKMFKIGIMKNIFLFFLFLGVCSCSVNAINPPSGVTEKQLSDDELMTLVQKQTFRYFWDFAHPESGLAHERSNGGAETATIGGSGFGVMAIIVGIERGFVTREQGAERMLKIVRFLSDKNTDSYHGMWAHWMNGKTGKTIPFSRKDDGADIVESAFMFEGLLAAHQYFTKDNPTENRIRGIINNLWRQAEWNFFTQGQDVMYWHWSPYNGWAMNHQIKGHNECHII
;
A
#
# COMPACT_ATOMS: atom_id res chain seq x y z
N ILE A 1 -25.45 6.95 67.28
CA ILE A 1 -25.92 5.81 68.09
C ILE A 1 -26.35 4.70 67.17
N LYS A 2 -25.65 3.70 67.09
CA LYS A 2 -25.73 2.26 66.99
C LYS A 2 -24.75 1.70 65.98
N MET A 3 -23.73 1.18 66.61
CA MET A 3 -22.85 0.16 66.10
C MET A 3 -23.66 -1.08 65.72
N PHE A 4 -23.30 -1.73 64.65
CA PHE A 4 -23.43 -3.17 64.56
C PHE A 4 -22.13 -3.79 64.12
N LYS A 5 -21.68 -4.67 64.97
CA LYS A 5 -20.46 -5.45 64.93
C LYS A 5 -20.60 -6.69 64.07
N ILE A 6 -19.54 -7.02 63.38
CA ILE A 6 -18.86 -8.32 63.29
C ILE A 6 -19.58 -9.46 62.54
N GLY A 7 -18.89 -9.94 61.55
CA GLY A 7 -18.96 -11.29 61.06
C GLY A 7 -17.68 -11.62 60.28
N ILE A 8 -16.59 -11.85 61.05
CA ILE A 8 -15.41 -12.52 60.54
C ILE A 8 -15.76 -13.99 60.40
N MET A 9 -15.72 -14.53 59.23
CA MET A 9 -15.48 -15.94 59.07
C MET A 9 -14.55 -16.20 57.90
N LYS A 10 -13.40 -16.66 58.29
CA LYS A 10 -12.36 -17.35 57.58
C LYS A 10 -12.94 -18.42 56.66
N ASN A 11 -12.65 -18.30 55.36
CA ASN A 11 -12.43 -19.47 54.57
C ASN A 11 -11.29 -19.11 53.58
N ILE A 12 -10.10 -19.46 54.06
CA ILE A 12 -8.93 -19.58 53.21
C ILE A 12 -9.17 -20.80 52.36
N PHE A 13 -9.69 -20.61 51.17
CA PHE A 13 -9.64 -21.59 50.11
C PHE A 13 -8.27 -21.44 49.46
N LEU A 14 -7.38 -22.33 49.87
CA LEU A 14 -6.11 -22.58 49.23
C LEU A 14 -6.36 -23.13 47.84
N PHE A 15 -6.48 -22.25 46.86
CA PHE A 15 -6.47 -22.64 45.45
C PHE A 15 -5.02 -22.95 45.07
N PHE A 16 -4.67 -24.23 45.21
CA PHE A 16 -3.49 -24.75 44.54
C PHE A 16 -3.75 -24.66 43.05
N LEU A 17 -3.23 -23.59 42.45
CA LEU A 17 -3.09 -23.47 41.00
C LEU A 17 -2.08 -24.54 40.57
N PHE A 18 -2.57 -25.68 40.16
CA PHE A 18 -1.78 -26.63 39.38
C PHE A 18 -1.46 -25.93 38.05
N LEU A 19 -0.34 -25.23 38.00
CA LEU A 19 0.34 -24.89 36.75
C LEU A 19 0.79 -26.20 36.15
N GLY A 20 -0.14 -26.87 35.47
CA GLY A 20 0.20 -27.88 34.50
C GLY A 20 1.01 -27.18 33.41
N VAL A 21 2.34 -27.23 33.54
CA VAL A 21 3.24 -26.94 32.43
C VAL A 21 2.92 -28.02 31.39
N CYS A 22 1.97 -27.70 30.52
CA CYS A 22 1.79 -28.45 29.30
C CYS A 22 3.04 -28.17 28.47
N SER A 23 4.07 -28.96 28.69
CA SER A 23 5.19 -29.05 27.79
C SER A 23 4.62 -29.60 26.49
N CYS A 24 4.08 -28.72 25.65
CA CYS A 24 3.93 -29.01 24.24
C CYS A 24 5.35 -29.21 23.73
N SER A 25 5.82 -30.43 23.78
CA SER A 25 6.94 -30.85 22.96
C SER A 25 6.50 -30.58 21.53
N VAL A 26 6.91 -29.44 20.99
CA VAL A 26 6.91 -29.24 19.55
C VAL A 26 7.85 -30.32 19.05
N ASN A 27 7.29 -31.46 18.67
CA ASN A 27 8.04 -32.43 17.91
C ASN A 27 8.49 -31.66 16.67
N ALA A 28 9.74 -31.22 16.66
CA ALA A 28 10.38 -30.78 15.43
C ALA A 28 10.11 -31.91 14.45
N ILE A 29 9.30 -31.64 13.43
CA ILE A 29 9.11 -32.55 12.30
C ILE A 29 10.49 -32.58 11.66
N ASN A 30 11.29 -33.57 12.04
CA ASN A 30 12.53 -33.81 11.36
C ASN A 30 12.19 -34.08 9.89
N PRO A 31 12.71 -33.29 8.96
CA PRO A 31 12.51 -33.58 7.55
C PRO A 31 12.98 -35.02 7.28
N PRO A 32 12.34 -35.75 6.35
CA PRO A 32 12.72 -37.13 6.03
C PRO A 32 14.22 -37.16 5.73
N SER A 33 14.93 -38.04 6.40
CA SER A 33 16.37 -38.25 6.26
C SER A 33 16.72 -38.51 4.79
N GLY A 34 17.32 -37.51 4.16
CA GLY A 34 17.71 -37.56 2.74
C GLY A 34 17.50 -36.29 1.95
N VAL A 35 16.75 -35.31 2.47
CA VAL A 35 16.64 -33.97 1.86
C VAL A 35 17.67 -33.08 2.55
N THR A 36 18.84 -32.94 1.95
CA THR A 36 19.77 -31.87 2.28
C THR A 36 19.11 -30.56 1.84
N GLU A 37 18.53 -29.83 2.76
CA GLU A 37 18.11 -28.45 2.47
C GLU A 37 19.36 -27.70 2.00
N LYS A 38 19.34 -27.28 0.72
CA LYS A 38 20.41 -26.45 0.20
C LYS A 38 20.36 -25.13 0.97
N GLN A 39 21.35 -24.89 1.82
CA GLN A 39 21.50 -23.60 2.48
C GLN A 39 21.84 -22.54 1.41
N LEU A 40 20.96 -21.56 1.24
CA LEU A 40 21.18 -20.44 0.33
C LEU A 40 22.24 -19.51 0.92
N SER A 41 23.10 -18.96 0.07
CA SER A 41 23.92 -17.80 0.44
C SER A 41 23.02 -16.56 0.67
N ASP A 42 23.55 -15.55 1.36
CA ASP A 42 22.82 -14.31 1.59
C ASP A 42 22.35 -13.65 0.29
N ASP A 43 23.19 -13.65 -0.74
CA ASP A 43 22.84 -13.12 -2.06
C ASP A 43 21.73 -13.93 -2.76
N GLU A 44 21.77 -15.26 -2.68
CA GLU A 44 20.73 -16.13 -3.21
C GLU A 44 19.42 -15.92 -2.46
N LEU A 45 19.46 -15.80 -1.13
CA LEU A 45 18.29 -15.53 -0.29
C LEU A 45 17.69 -14.17 -0.60
N MET A 46 18.50 -13.10 -0.65
CA MET A 46 18.03 -11.76 -0.98
C MET A 46 17.44 -11.68 -2.39
N THR A 47 18.05 -12.36 -3.36
CA THR A 47 17.51 -12.45 -4.72
C THR A 47 16.16 -13.16 -4.75
N LEU A 48 16.03 -14.26 -4.00
CA LEU A 48 14.78 -15.01 -3.88
C LEU A 48 13.68 -14.15 -3.27
N VAL A 49 13.97 -13.48 -2.14
CA VAL A 49 13.02 -12.58 -1.46
C VAL A 49 12.57 -11.47 -2.39
N GLN A 50 13.51 -10.77 -3.05
CA GLN A 50 13.17 -9.69 -3.99
C GLN A 50 12.30 -10.18 -5.14
N LYS A 51 12.63 -11.34 -5.72
CA LYS A 51 11.86 -11.93 -6.82
C LYS A 51 10.45 -12.30 -6.39
N GLN A 52 10.28 -12.91 -5.22
CA GLN A 52 8.96 -13.28 -4.70
C GLN A 52 8.12 -12.04 -4.35
N THR A 53 8.72 -11.01 -3.75
CA THR A 53 8.06 -9.74 -3.47
C THR A 53 7.65 -9.03 -4.77
N PHE A 54 8.53 -9.00 -5.78
CA PHE A 54 8.23 -8.45 -7.10
C PHE A 54 7.00 -9.08 -7.74
N ARG A 55 6.81 -10.40 -7.58
CA ARG A 55 5.66 -11.13 -8.13
C ARG A 55 4.32 -10.62 -7.60
N TYR A 56 4.26 -10.09 -6.38
CA TYR A 56 3.06 -9.46 -5.87
C TYR A 56 2.62 -8.29 -6.75
N PHE A 57 3.55 -7.44 -7.16
CA PHE A 57 3.29 -6.28 -7.99
C PHE A 57 3.24 -6.58 -9.49
N TRP A 58 3.74 -7.72 -9.92
CA TRP A 58 3.83 -8.08 -11.33
C TRP A 58 2.79 -9.11 -11.76
N ASP A 59 2.81 -10.28 -11.13
CA ASP A 59 1.92 -11.39 -11.48
C ASP A 59 0.52 -11.19 -10.90
N PHE A 60 0.44 -10.59 -9.71
CA PHE A 60 -0.79 -10.39 -8.97
C PHE A 60 -1.36 -8.97 -9.08
N ALA A 61 -0.81 -8.11 -9.95
CA ALA A 61 -1.39 -6.81 -10.25
C ALA A 61 -2.76 -6.95 -10.92
N HIS A 62 -3.63 -5.95 -10.72
CA HIS A 62 -4.95 -5.92 -11.36
C HIS A 62 -4.81 -5.96 -12.90
N PRO A 63 -5.47 -6.89 -13.61
CA PRO A 63 -5.21 -7.16 -15.01
C PRO A 63 -5.56 -5.98 -15.94
N GLU A 64 -6.58 -5.19 -15.62
CA GLU A 64 -7.00 -4.06 -16.44
C GLU A 64 -6.12 -2.82 -16.22
N SER A 65 -5.92 -2.42 -14.96
CA SER A 65 -5.18 -1.20 -14.62
C SER A 65 -3.67 -1.39 -14.50
N GLY A 66 -3.22 -2.57 -14.10
CA GLY A 66 -1.84 -2.82 -13.70
C GLY A 66 -1.51 -2.31 -12.29
N LEU A 67 -2.47 -1.75 -11.57
CA LEU A 67 -2.33 -1.31 -10.18
C LEU A 67 -2.20 -2.49 -9.22
N ALA A 68 -1.59 -2.27 -8.07
CA ALA A 68 -1.47 -3.27 -7.03
C ALA A 68 -2.82 -3.51 -6.35
N HIS A 69 -3.15 -4.78 -6.08
CA HIS A 69 -4.24 -5.11 -5.17
C HIS A 69 -3.92 -4.61 -3.76
N GLU A 70 -4.95 -4.31 -3.00
CA GLU A 70 -4.81 -3.87 -1.62
C GLU A 70 -4.20 -4.98 -0.75
N ARG A 71 -4.62 -6.23 -0.96
CA ARG A 71 -4.08 -7.43 -0.30
C ARG A 71 -4.36 -8.69 -1.13
N SER A 72 -3.67 -9.79 -0.80
CA SER A 72 -3.80 -11.05 -1.55
C SER A 72 -5.14 -11.76 -1.36
N ASN A 73 -5.86 -11.49 -0.28
CA ASN A 73 -7.15 -12.08 0.06
C ASN A 73 -8.30 -11.04 0.11
N GLY A 74 -8.10 -9.87 -0.51
CA GLY A 74 -9.10 -8.81 -0.63
C GLY A 74 -10.07 -9.00 -1.79
N GLY A 75 -10.86 -7.97 -2.07
CA GLY A 75 -11.75 -7.94 -3.24
C GLY A 75 -10.95 -7.94 -4.54
N ALA A 76 -11.37 -8.77 -5.50
CA ALA A 76 -10.67 -8.92 -6.79
C ALA A 76 -10.53 -7.60 -7.57
N GLU A 77 -11.45 -6.67 -7.38
CA GLU A 77 -11.45 -5.38 -8.06
C GLU A 77 -10.78 -4.26 -7.25
N THR A 78 -10.40 -4.51 -5.97
CA THR A 78 -9.86 -3.47 -5.10
C THR A 78 -8.38 -3.25 -5.35
N ALA A 79 -8.05 -2.10 -5.91
CA ALA A 79 -6.69 -1.61 -6.06
C ALA A 79 -6.40 -0.50 -5.05
N THR A 80 -5.18 -0.45 -4.54
CA THR A 80 -4.70 0.59 -3.62
C THR A 80 -3.80 1.58 -4.35
N ILE A 81 -3.93 2.86 -4.06
CA ILE A 81 -3.16 3.90 -4.75
C ILE A 81 -1.73 3.99 -4.23
N GLY A 82 -1.51 4.16 -2.95
CA GLY A 82 -0.16 4.23 -2.39
C GLY A 82 0.63 2.93 -2.60
N GLY A 83 -0.01 1.78 -2.34
CA GLY A 83 0.61 0.48 -2.64
C GLY A 83 0.99 0.32 -4.11
N SER A 84 0.24 0.93 -5.03
CA SER A 84 0.60 0.94 -6.45
C SER A 84 1.79 1.86 -6.74
N GLY A 85 1.99 2.94 -5.98
CA GLY A 85 3.21 3.76 -6.04
C GLY A 85 4.46 2.93 -5.71
N PHE A 86 4.41 2.13 -4.64
CA PHE A 86 5.45 1.13 -4.36
C PHE A 86 5.59 0.09 -5.47
N GLY A 87 4.47 -0.32 -6.08
CA GLY A 87 4.45 -1.21 -7.24
C GLY A 87 5.21 -0.64 -8.44
N VAL A 88 5.12 0.65 -8.69
CA VAL A 88 5.92 1.35 -9.73
C VAL A 88 7.42 1.22 -9.43
N MET A 89 7.83 1.43 -8.18
CA MET A 89 9.23 1.21 -7.77
C MET A 89 9.65 -0.24 -7.94
N ALA A 90 8.77 -1.20 -7.61
CA ALA A 90 9.05 -2.62 -7.81
C ALA A 90 9.25 -2.97 -9.30
N ILE A 91 8.53 -2.31 -10.23
CA ILE A 91 8.74 -2.49 -11.68
C ILE A 91 10.16 -2.07 -12.07
N ILE A 92 10.64 -0.91 -11.60
CA ILE A 92 12.01 -0.43 -11.85
C ILE A 92 13.03 -1.44 -11.32
N VAL A 93 12.87 -1.90 -10.08
CA VAL A 93 13.74 -2.92 -9.49
C VAL A 93 13.70 -4.22 -10.30
N GLY A 94 12.52 -4.65 -10.75
CA GLY A 94 12.35 -5.85 -11.56
C GLY A 94 13.11 -5.77 -12.89
N ILE A 95 13.17 -4.60 -13.52
CA ILE A 95 13.95 -4.37 -14.73
C ILE A 95 15.46 -4.43 -14.41
N GLU A 96 15.92 -3.70 -13.40
CA GLU A 96 17.34 -3.65 -13.02
C GLU A 96 17.88 -5.00 -12.53
N ARG A 97 17.03 -5.80 -11.91
CA ARG A 97 17.38 -7.18 -11.49
C ARG A 97 17.20 -8.22 -12.59
N GLY A 98 16.74 -7.83 -13.78
CA GLY A 98 16.51 -8.75 -14.91
C GLY A 98 15.36 -9.74 -14.69
N PHE A 99 14.39 -9.43 -13.81
CA PHE A 99 13.18 -10.25 -13.63
C PHE A 99 12.22 -10.08 -14.80
N VAL A 100 12.21 -8.89 -15.38
CA VAL A 100 11.48 -8.54 -16.61
C VAL A 100 12.36 -7.67 -17.50
N THR A 101 12.03 -7.58 -18.80
CA THR A 101 12.75 -6.67 -19.70
C THR A 101 12.29 -5.22 -19.49
N ARG A 102 13.11 -4.27 -19.94
CA ARG A 102 12.74 -2.85 -19.91
C ARG A 102 11.48 -2.56 -20.73
N GLU A 103 11.33 -3.22 -21.86
CA GLU A 103 10.18 -3.09 -22.73
C GLU A 103 8.90 -3.56 -22.03
N GLN A 104 8.96 -4.73 -21.37
CA GLN A 104 7.84 -5.25 -20.56
C GLN A 104 7.48 -4.29 -19.42
N GLY A 105 8.48 -3.77 -18.71
CA GLY A 105 8.27 -2.79 -17.65
C GLY A 105 7.66 -1.49 -18.16
N ALA A 106 8.15 -0.97 -19.31
CA ALA A 106 7.60 0.23 -19.95
C ALA A 106 6.13 0.03 -20.40
N GLU A 107 5.78 -1.12 -20.95
CA GLU A 107 4.39 -1.45 -21.32
C GLU A 107 3.48 -1.50 -20.09
N ARG A 108 3.93 -2.12 -18.99
CA ARG A 108 3.19 -2.13 -17.72
C ARG A 108 3.03 -0.72 -17.17
N MET A 109 4.09 0.07 -17.18
CA MET A 109 4.05 1.46 -16.73
C MET A 109 3.09 2.30 -17.56
N LEU A 110 3.14 2.15 -18.90
CA LEU A 110 2.22 2.86 -19.80
C LEU A 110 0.75 2.48 -19.53
N LYS A 111 0.46 1.21 -19.22
CA LYS A 111 -0.87 0.75 -18.82
C LYS A 111 -1.33 1.51 -17.56
N ILE A 112 -0.50 1.54 -16.51
CA ILE A 112 -0.81 2.21 -15.23
C ILE A 112 -1.12 3.70 -15.46
N VAL A 113 -0.23 4.43 -16.13
CA VAL A 113 -0.43 5.88 -16.29
C VAL A 113 -1.61 6.22 -17.20
N ARG A 114 -1.91 5.40 -18.19
CA ARG A 114 -3.13 5.55 -19.02
C ARG A 114 -4.39 5.36 -18.20
N PHE A 115 -4.41 4.35 -17.34
CA PHE A 115 -5.55 4.10 -16.47
C PHE A 115 -5.78 5.26 -15.50
N LEU A 116 -4.72 5.73 -14.84
CA LEU A 116 -4.81 6.86 -13.90
C LEU A 116 -5.21 8.19 -14.58
N SER A 117 -4.86 8.38 -15.86
CA SER A 117 -5.18 9.58 -16.63
C SER A 117 -6.47 9.47 -17.44
N ASP A 118 -7.18 8.35 -17.38
CA ASP A 118 -8.44 8.20 -18.09
C ASP A 118 -9.50 9.11 -17.47
N LYS A 119 -10.28 9.79 -18.32
CA LYS A 119 -11.35 10.70 -17.89
C LYS A 119 -12.46 10.04 -17.06
N ASN A 120 -12.58 8.72 -17.15
CA ASN A 120 -13.55 7.93 -16.38
C ASN A 120 -13.00 7.48 -15.03
N THR A 121 -11.69 7.61 -14.81
CA THR A 121 -11.06 7.32 -13.50
C THR A 121 -11.33 8.48 -12.56
N ASP A 122 -11.84 8.16 -11.37
CA ASP A 122 -12.13 9.16 -10.37
C ASP A 122 -10.84 9.80 -9.85
N SER A 123 -10.81 11.12 -9.90
CA SER A 123 -9.80 11.94 -9.24
C SER A 123 -10.44 13.23 -8.74
N TYR A 124 -9.93 13.76 -7.65
CA TYR A 124 -10.50 14.90 -6.95
C TYR A 124 -9.37 15.91 -6.68
N HIS A 125 -9.43 17.05 -7.33
CA HIS A 125 -8.34 18.05 -7.25
C HIS A 125 -6.97 17.46 -7.64
N GLY A 126 -6.99 16.52 -8.61
CA GLY A 126 -5.79 15.83 -9.09
C GLY A 126 -5.25 14.74 -8.17
N MET A 127 -5.95 14.40 -7.09
CA MET A 127 -5.63 13.31 -6.17
C MET A 127 -6.61 12.15 -6.33
N TRP A 128 -6.14 10.94 -6.00
CA TRP A 128 -6.96 9.73 -6.05
C TRP A 128 -7.43 9.35 -4.64
N ALA A 129 -8.45 8.50 -4.58
CA ALA A 129 -8.90 7.92 -3.35
C ALA A 129 -7.93 6.83 -2.85
N HIS A 130 -8.01 6.49 -1.57
CA HIS A 130 -7.24 5.42 -0.94
C HIS A 130 -7.35 4.10 -1.73
N TRP A 131 -8.58 3.71 -2.04
CA TRP A 131 -8.88 2.56 -2.88
C TRP A 131 -9.71 2.95 -4.10
N MET A 132 -9.46 2.23 -5.18
CA MET A 132 -10.29 2.33 -6.38
C MET A 132 -10.56 0.95 -6.99
N ASN A 133 -11.63 0.88 -7.77
CA ASN A 133 -11.91 -0.28 -8.59
C ASN A 133 -10.92 -0.33 -9.75
N GLY A 134 -10.07 -1.34 -9.77
CA GLY A 134 -8.98 -1.48 -10.75
C GLY A 134 -9.45 -1.71 -12.18
N LYS A 135 -10.73 -2.02 -12.39
CA LYS A 135 -11.34 -2.18 -13.70
C LYS A 135 -11.99 -0.89 -14.20
N THR A 136 -12.72 -0.20 -13.34
CA THR A 136 -13.54 0.94 -13.74
C THR A 136 -12.94 2.30 -13.38
N GLY A 137 -11.90 2.34 -12.55
CA GLY A 137 -11.32 3.58 -12.03
C GLY A 137 -12.19 4.30 -11.00
N LYS A 138 -13.30 3.69 -10.54
CA LYS A 138 -14.19 4.32 -9.58
C LYS A 138 -13.69 4.16 -8.16
N THR A 139 -13.87 5.19 -7.36
CA THR A 139 -13.55 5.19 -5.93
C THR A 139 -14.27 4.05 -5.20
N ILE A 140 -13.52 3.30 -4.42
CA ILE A 140 -14.05 2.38 -3.40
C ILE A 140 -13.82 3.05 -2.05
N PRO A 141 -14.88 3.44 -1.31
CA PRO A 141 -14.71 4.08 -0.02
C PRO A 141 -13.93 3.20 0.97
N PHE A 142 -12.87 3.73 1.56
CA PHE A 142 -12.17 3.09 2.66
C PHE A 142 -13.02 3.09 3.93
N SER A 143 -13.75 4.19 4.14
CA SER A 143 -14.76 4.33 5.19
C SER A 143 -15.85 5.31 4.75
N ARG A 144 -16.88 5.48 5.58
CA ARG A 144 -18.02 6.36 5.27
C ARG A 144 -17.65 7.81 4.93
N LYS A 145 -16.52 8.31 5.44
CA LYS A 145 -16.05 9.68 5.18
C LYS A 145 -14.75 9.73 4.38
N ASP A 146 -14.14 8.57 4.19
CA ASP A 146 -12.93 8.39 3.40
C ASP A 146 -13.33 7.77 2.06
N ASP A 147 -13.84 8.64 1.20
CA ASP A 147 -14.50 8.31 -0.05
C ASP A 147 -14.12 9.28 -1.19
N GLY A 148 -13.00 9.96 -1.05
CA GLY A 148 -12.54 10.97 -2.00
C GLY A 148 -11.02 11.08 -2.09
N ALA A 149 -10.53 12.31 -2.23
CA ALA A 149 -9.10 12.57 -2.35
C ALA A 149 -8.33 12.20 -1.08
N ASP A 150 -7.35 11.33 -1.20
CA ASP A 150 -6.36 11.00 -0.18
C ASP A 150 -4.99 11.49 -0.63
N ILE A 151 -4.46 12.56 0.01
CA ILE A 151 -3.18 13.11 -0.43
C ILE A 151 -1.98 12.28 0.01
N VAL A 152 -2.09 11.46 1.05
CA VAL A 152 -1.01 10.58 1.50
C VAL A 152 -0.83 9.44 0.49
N GLU A 153 -1.89 8.75 0.17
CA GLU A 153 -1.86 7.69 -0.85
C GLU A 153 -1.46 8.24 -2.23
N SER A 154 -1.98 9.42 -2.59
CA SER A 154 -1.61 10.07 -3.85
C SER A 154 -0.16 10.52 -3.87
N ALA A 155 0.41 10.95 -2.74
CA ALA A 155 1.82 11.31 -2.65
C ALA A 155 2.73 10.10 -2.89
N PHE A 156 2.45 8.94 -2.29
CA PHE A 156 3.18 7.70 -2.59
C PHE A 156 3.07 7.31 -4.07
N MET A 157 1.90 7.46 -4.67
CA MET A 157 1.74 7.22 -6.11
C MET A 157 2.59 8.20 -6.92
N PHE A 158 2.53 9.51 -6.63
CA PHE A 158 3.33 10.50 -7.35
C PHE A 158 4.82 10.30 -7.17
N GLU A 159 5.30 9.88 -6.01
CA GLU A 159 6.70 9.55 -5.80
C GLU A 159 7.15 8.42 -6.73
N GLY A 160 6.37 7.34 -6.83
CA GLY A 160 6.60 6.27 -7.79
C GLY A 160 6.57 6.76 -9.24
N LEU A 161 5.57 7.59 -9.61
CA LEU A 161 5.45 8.14 -10.96
C LEU A 161 6.62 9.05 -11.33
N LEU A 162 7.09 9.92 -10.42
CA LEU A 162 8.24 10.79 -10.65
C LEU A 162 9.53 9.98 -10.79
N ALA A 163 9.70 8.93 -9.99
CA ALA A 163 10.82 8.00 -10.17
C ALA A 163 10.77 7.31 -11.55
N ALA A 164 9.59 6.84 -11.98
CA ALA A 164 9.41 6.26 -13.31
C ALA A 164 9.66 7.27 -14.43
N HIS A 165 9.25 8.53 -14.25
CA HIS A 165 9.54 9.61 -15.22
C HIS A 165 11.04 9.78 -15.41
N GLN A 166 11.83 9.72 -14.35
CA GLN A 166 13.30 9.84 -14.41
C GLN A 166 13.97 8.55 -14.92
N TYR A 167 13.36 7.41 -14.72
CA TYR A 167 13.89 6.13 -15.15
C TYR A 167 13.65 5.86 -16.65
N PHE A 168 12.43 6.05 -17.15
CA PHE A 168 12.06 5.80 -18.55
C PHE A 168 12.41 7.00 -19.45
N THR A 169 13.70 7.15 -19.77
CA THR A 169 14.25 8.34 -20.49
C THR A 169 14.63 8.07 -21.92
N LYS A 170 14.49 6.84 -22.44
CA LYS A 170 14.81 6.54 -23.83
C LYS A 170 13.89 7.32 -24.77
N ASP A 171 14.45 7.76 -25.89
CA ASP A 171 13.68 8.42 -26.94
C ASP A 171 12.98 7.37 -27.83
N ASN A 172 11.86 6.91 -27.34
CA ASN A 172 10.95 6.03 -28.06
C ASN A 172 9.49 6.38 -27.71
N PRO A 173 8.51 5.99 -28.55
CA PRO A 173 7.11 6.38 -28.38
C PRO A 173 6.51 5.98 -27.04
N THR A 174 6.85 4.81 -26.50
CA THR A 174 6.32 4.30 -25.23
C THR A 174 6.81 5.13 -24.05
N GLU A 175 8.14 5.31 -23.93
CA GLU A 175 8.70 6.04 -22.80
C GLU A 175 8.40 7.54 -22.89
N ASN A 176 8.38 8.13 -24.10
CA ASN A 176 7.95 9.52 -24.32
C ASN A 176 6.48 9.71 -23.84
N ARG A 177 5.60 8.74 -24.15
CA ARG A 177 4.20 8.78 -23.72
C ARG A 177 4.05 8.66 -22.22
N ILE A 178 4.81 7.78 -21.56
CA ILE A 178 4.83 7.64 -20.10
C ILE A 178 5.18 9.00 -19.48
N ARG A 179 6.30 9.62 -19.86
CA ARG A 179 6.72 10.91 -19.32
C ARG A 179 5.69 12.02 -19.53
N GLY A 180 5.11 12.07 -20.74
CA GLY A 180 4.09 13.07 -21.06
C GLY A 180 2.85 12.95 -20.17
N ILE A 181 2.37 11.74 -19.93
CA ILE A 181 1.20 11.50 -19.07
C ILE A 181 1.55 11.84 -17.61
N ILE A 182 2.70 11.40 -17.10
CA ILE A 182 3.11 11.69 -15.72
C ILE A 182 3.22 13.20 -15.50
N ASN A 183 3.81 13.94 -16.42
CA ASN A 183 3.91 15.40 -16.34
C ASN A 183 2.51 16.05 -16.27
N ASN A 184 1.56 15.55 -17.05
CA ASN A 184 0.19 16.07 -17.02
C ASN A 184 -0.51 15.78 -15.69
N LEU A 185 -0.41 14.55 -15.17
CA LEU A 185 -0.96 14.17 -13.86
C LEU A 185 -0.37 15.04 -12.75
N TRP A 186 0.96 15.22 -12.74
CA TRP A 186 1.63 16.05 -11.75
C TRP A 186 1.16 17.51 -11.77
N ARG A 187 0.98 18.09 -12.97
CA ARG A 187 0.50 19.47 -13.11
C ARG A 187 -0.95 19.68 -12.73
N GLN A 188 -1.76 18.63 -12.74
CA GLN A 188 -3.16 18.66 -12.33
C GLN A 188 -3.35 18.50 -10.82
N ALA A 189 -2.30 18.16 -10.09
CA ALA A 189 -2.33 18.00 -8.64
C ALA A 189 -2.44 19.36 -7.94
N GLU A 190 -3.59 19.65 -7.35
CA GLU A 190 -3.90 20.91 -6.68
C GLU A 190 -3.51 20.88 -5.20
N TRP A 191 -2.22 20.72 -4.91
CA TRP A 191 -1.70 20.62 -3.53
C TRP A 191 -2.20 21.75 -2.62
N ASN A 192 -2.24 22.99 -3.14
CA ASN A 192 -2.72 24.15 -2.39
C ASN A 192 -4.17 24.03 -1.92
N PHE A 193 -5.02 23.30 -2.65
CA PHE A 193 -6.39 23.05 -2.22
C PHE A 193 -6.43 22.37 -0.86
N PHE A 194 -5.51 21.46 -0.61
CA PHE A 194 -5.47 20.67 0.62
C PHE A 194 -4.89 21.40 1.82
N THR A 195 -4.46 22.66 1.66
CA THR A 195 -4.09 23.52 2.80
C THR A 195 -5.28 24.21 3.43
N GLN A 196 -6.42 24.29 2.75
CA GLN A 196 -7.55 25.12 3.15
C GLN A 196 -7.14 26.58 3.44
N GLY A 197 -6.07 27.07 2.78
CA GLY A 197 -5.50 28.41 3.01
C GLY A 197 -4.74 28.55 4.33
N GLN A 198 -4.28 27.46 4.94
CA GLN A 198 -3.52 27.42 6.20
C GLN A 198 -2.08 26.93 5.95
N ASP A 199 -1.23 27.02 6.97
CA ASP A 199 0.18 26.56 6.93
C ASP A 199 0.33 25.06 7.21
N VAL A 200 -0.70 24.28 6.95
CA VAL A 200 -0.74 22.83 7.15
C VAL A 200 -1.62 22.18 6.09
N MET A 201 -1.28 20.99 5.66
CA MET A 201 -2.10 20.21 4.74
C MET A 201 -3.09 19.33 5.49
N TYR A 202 -4.23 19.06 4.85
CA TYR A 202 -5.25 18.16 5.35
C TYR A 202 -5.30 16.90 4.52
N TRP A 203 -5.27 15.77 5.19
CA TRP A 203 -5.12 14.45 4.60
C TRP A 203 -6.16 14.13 3.53
N HIS A 204 -7.44 14.48 3.76
CA HIS A 204 -8.53 13.94 2.96
C HIS A 204 -9.61 14.99 2.67
N TRP A 205 -10.13 14.94 1.45
CA TRP A 205 -11.31 15.68 1.04
C TRP A 205 -12.32 14.75 0.34
N SER A 206 -13.59 14.80 0.76
CA SER A 206 -14.68 14.00 0.22
C SER A 206 -15.57 14.84 -0.70
N PRO A 207 -15.96 14.32 -1.88
CA PRO A 207 -16.93 14.98 -2.74
C PRO A 207 -18.33 15.09 -2.11
N TYR A 208 -18.64 14.25 -1.11
CA TYR A 208 -19.94 14.22 -0.43
C TYR A 208 -19.91 14.81 0.97
N ASN A 209 -18.76 14.71 1.66
CA ASN A 209 -18.62 15.12 3.06
C ASN A 209 -17.65 16.30 3.23
N GLY A 210 -17.06 16.83 2.15
CA GLY A 210 -16.09 17.91 2.21
C GLY A 210 -14.91 17.57 3.12
N TRP A 211 -14.58 18.47 4.01
CA TRP A 211 -13.47 18.35 4.97
C TRP A 211 -13.85 17.62 6.27
N ALA A 212 -14.85 16.74 6.26
CA ALA A 212 -15.38 16.10 7.48
C ALA A 212 -14.38 15.23 8.24
N MET A 213 -13.31 14.73 7.58
CA MET A 213 -12.20 14.06 8.25
C MET A 213 -11.34 15.04 9.04
N ASN A 214 -11.11 16.23 8.50
CA ASN A 214 -10.41 17.35 9.13
C ASN A 214 -9.09 16.98 9.82
N HIS A 215 -8.36 16.01 9.26
CA HIS A 215 -7.12 15.50 9.82
C HIS A 215 -5.92 16.26 9.23
N GLN A 216 -5.21 17.00 10.08
CA GLN A 216 -3.99 17.71 9.69
C GLN A 216 -2.82 16.75 9.59
N ILE A 217 -2.04 16.87 8.51
CA ILE A 217 -0.77 16.17 8.35
C ILE A 217 0.31 16.96 9.06
N LYS A 218 0.83 16.41 10.15
CA LYS A 218 1.89 17.03 10.95
C LYS A 218 2.63 16.01 11.81
N GLY A 219 3.85 16.34 12.19
CA GLY A 219 4.68 15.48 13.02
C GLY A 219 5.56 14.56 12.18
N HIS A 220 6.23 13.60 12.84
CA HIS A 220 7.15 12.68 12.22
C HIS A 220 6.48 11.31 11.98
N ASN A 221 6.09 11.02 10.75
CA ASN A 221 5.37 9.81 10.33
C ASN A 221 5.60 9.54 8.83
N GLU A 222 4.83 8.63 8.22
CA GLU A 222 4.91 8.31 6.79
C GLU A 222 4.60 9.48 5.85
N CYS A 223 3.99 10.55 6.34
CA CYS A 223 3.63 11.72 5.53
C CYS A 223 4.81 12.65 5.24
N HIS A 224 6.03 12.29 5.56
CA HIS A 224 7.23 13.10 5.29
C HIS A 224 7.50 13.39 3.81
N ILE A 225 6.86 12.65 2.92
CA ILE A 225 6.97 12.86 1.46
C ILE A 225 6.07 14.00 0.95
N ILE A 226 5.16 14.48 1.76
CA ILE A 226 4.26 15.59 1.50
C ILE A 226 4.87 16.88 2.03
#